data_beed60f4b7c32bc4568602185db75aa1
#
_entry.id   beed60f4b7c32bc4568602185db75aa1
#
_cell.length_a   1.000
_cell.length_b   1.000
_cell.length_c   1.000
_cell.angle_alpha   90.00
_cell.angle_beta   90.00
_cell.angle_gamma   90.00
#
_symmetry.space_group_name_H-M   'P 1'
#
loop_
_entity.id
_entity.type
_entity.pdbx_description
1 polymer ?
#
loop_
_entity_poly.entity_id
_entity_poly.type
_entity_poly.pdbx_seq_one_letter_code
_entity_poly.pdbx_strand_id
1 'polypeptide(L)'
;TYTADVGQYDEPDIASVSNRAKEYGAEGSRLVDCKLAMVEEGLAAIACGAFHIRSGGKQYFNTTPIGRAVTGTLLVRAMMQDKVSIWGDGSTYKGNDIERFYRYGLLANPALRIYKPWLDQKFVSELGGRKEMSEYLVKHKLPYRDSVEKAYSTDANILGATHEAK
;
A
#
# COMPACT_ATOMS: atom_id res chain seq x y z
N THR A 1 2.78 11.92 -4.88
CA THR A 1 2.48 10.52 -4.56
C THR A 1 3.66 9.62 -4.85
N TYR A 2 3.72 8.47 -4.16
CA TYR A 2 4.72 7.43 -4.39
C TYR A 2 4.01 6.10 -4.59
N THR A 3 4.40 5.36 -5.62
CA THR A 3 3.87 4.03 -5.93
C THR A 3 5.03 3.05 -6.01
N ALA A 4 4.91 1.90 -5.34
CA ALA A 4 5.88 0.83 -5.43
C ALA A 4 5.54 -0.09 -6.62
N ASP A 5 6.53 -0.36 -7.47
CA ASP A 5 6.48 -1.46 -8.43
C ASP A 5 7.10 -2.69 -7.76
N VAL A 6 6.26 -3.59 -7.30
CA VAL A 6 6.65 -4.86 -6.68
C VAL A 6 6.40 -6.06 -7.60
N GLY A 7 6.21 -5.81 -8.90
CA GLY A 7 5.87 -6.83 -9.89
C GLY A 7 4.45 -7.36 -9.74
N GLN A 8 3.50 -6.52 -9.34
CA GLN A 8 2.08 -6.84 -9.22
C GLN A 8 1.46 -7.05 -10.61
N TYR A 9 1.03 -8.26 -10.88
CA TYR A 9 0.48 -8.66 -12.18
C TYR A 9 -0.98 -8.20 -12.41
N ASP A 10 -1.66 -7.80 -11.34
CA ASP A 10 -3.03 -7.30 -11.37
C ASP A 10 -3.14 -5.81 -11.72
N GLU A 11 -2.00 -5.11 -11.86
CA GLU A 11 -1.93 -3.77 -12.45
C GLU A 11 -1.36 -3.87 -13.88
N PRO A 12 -2.23 -3.84 -14.91
CA PRO A 12 -1.81 -4.08 -16.30
C PRO A 12 -0.94 -2.97 -16.88
N ASP A 13 -1.00 -1.77 -16.31
CA ASP A 13 -0.25 -0.60 -16.77
C ASP A 13 0.33 0.19 -15.60
N ILE A 14 1.35 -0.39 -14.98
CA ILE A 14 2.05 0.23 -13.84
C ILE A 14 2.71 1.56 -14.23
N ALA A 15 3.11 1.72 -15.48
CA ALA A 15 3.74 2.94 -15.97
C ALA A 15 2.77 4.14 -15.97
N SER A 16 1.48 3.91 -16.20
CA SER A 16 0.46 4.96 -16.22
C SER A 16 0.03 5.41 -14.82
N VAL A 17 0.36 4.68 -13.75
CA VAL A 17 -0.08 4.99 -12.39
C VAL A 17 0.31 6.40 -11.97
N SER A 18 1.51 6.85 -12.35
CA SER A 18 1.97 8.20 -12.07
C SER A 18 1.13 9.29 -12.75
N ASN A 19 0.67 9.04 -13.97
CA ASN A 19 -0.21 9.97 -14.68
C ASN A 19 -1.61 9.97 -14.09
N ARG A 20 -2.15 8.79 -13.78
CA ARG A 20 -3.44 8.67 -13.08
C ARG A 20 -3.45 9.42 -11.75
N ALA A 21 -2.37 9.34 -10.96
CA ALA A 21 -2.29 10.08 -9.71
C ALA A 21 -2.40 11.60 -9.90
N LYS A 22 -1.84 12.13 -10.98
CA LYS A 22 -1.95 13.56 -11.32
C LYS A 22 -3.38 13.95 -11.72
N GLU A 23 -4.14 13.06 -12.36
CA GLU A 23 -5.56 13.28 -12.68
C GLU A 23 -6.41 13.47 -11.41
N TYR A 24 -5.99 12.86 -10.28
CA TYR A 24 -6.60 13.05 -8.97
C TYR A 24 -6.04 14.24 -8.18
N GLY A 25 -5.20 15.07 -8.79
CA GLY A 25 -4.69 16.30 -8.19
C GLY A 25 -3.34 16.17 -7.48
N ALA A 26 -2.60 15.07 -7.68
CA ALA A 26 -1.26 14.98 -7.15
C ALA A 26 -0.32 15.96 -7.88
N GLU A 27 0.38 16.82 -7.14
CA GLU A 27 1.38 17.75 -7.68
C GLU A 27 2.57 17.02 -8.31
N GLY A 28 2.98 15.90 -7.70
CA GLY A 28 4.06 15.04 -8.17
C GLY A 28 3.72 13.58 -7.97
N SER A 29 4.29 12.73 -8.82
CA SER A 29 4.14 11.28 -8.71
C SER A 29 5.42 10.57 -9.10
N ARG A 30 5.83 9.62 -8.29
CA ARG A 30 7.03 8.81 -8.50
C ARG A 30 6.72 7.33 -8.41
N LEU A 31 7.07 6.58 -9.45
CA LEU A 31 7.09 5.13 -9.44
C LEU A 31 8.47 4.66 -8.94
N VAL A 32 8.49 3.82 -7.93
CA VAL A 32 9.71 3.29 -7.31
C VAL A 32 9.82 1.81 -7.63
N ASP A 33 10.86 1.42 -8.37
CA ASP A 33 11.13 0.01 -8.64
C ASP A 33 11.59 -0.71 -7.37
N CYS A 34 10.79 -1.64 -6.91
CA CYS A 34 11.02 -2.43 -5.70
C CYS A 34 11.27 -3.91 -6.01
N LYS A 35 11.29 -4.32 -7.29
CA LYS A 35 11.32 -5.74 -7.68
C LYS A 35 12.56 -6.47 -7.19
N LEU A 36 13.74 -5.88 -7.36
CA LEU A 36 14.98 -6.52 -6.91
C LEU A 36 14.99 -6.73 -5.39
N ALA A 37 14.61 -5.70 -4.63
CA ALA A 37 14.53 -5.82 -3.17
C ALA A 37 13.47 -6.86 -2.73
N MET A 38 12.35 -6.97 -3.46
CA MET A 38 11.36 -8.03 -3.22
C MET A 38 11.95 -9.43 -3.42
N VAL A 39 12.76 -9.61 -4.45
CA VAL A 39 13.44 -10.90 -4.71
C VAL A 39 14.46 -11.21 -3.61
N GLU A 40 15.29 -10.25 -3.23
CA GLU A 40 16.31 -10.42 -2.19
C GLU A 40 15.68 -10.80 -0.84
N GLU A 41 14.67 -10.06 -0.40
CA GLU A 41 13.93 -10.34 0.84
C GLU A 41 13.14 -11.66 0.75
N GLY A 42 12.59 -11.96 -0.41
CA GLY A 42 11.92 -13.22 -0.67
C GLY A 42 12.85 -14.42 -0.55
N LEU A 43 14.05 -14.36 -1.13
CA LEU A 43 15.06 -15.40 -1.01
C LEU A 43 15.53 -15.58 0.43
N ALA A 44 15.73 -14.48 1.17
CA ALA A 44 16.08 -14.54 2.58
C ALA A 44 14.95 -15.20 3.40
N ALA A 45 13.68 -14.85 3.13
CA ALA A 45 12.53 -15.47 3.78
C ALA A 45 12.41 -16.97 3.47
N ILE A 46 12.67 -17.40 2.24
CA ILE A 46 12.71 -18.81 1.86
C ILE A 46 13.81 -19.54 2.63
N ALA A 47 15.01 -18.98 2.68
CA ALA A 47 16.16 -19.59 3.34
C ALA A 47 15.93 -19.85 4.84
N CYS A 48 15.15 -19.00 5.52
CA CYS A 48 14.81 -19.17 6.94
C CYS A 48 13.39 -19.70 7.20
N GLY A 49 12.66 -20.12 6.17
CA GLY A 49 11.29 -20.66 6.30
C GLY A 49 10.24 -19.64 6.75
N ALA A 50 10.47 -18.34 6.53
CA ALA A 50 9.64 -17.26 7.08
C ALA A 50 8.35 -16.97 6.30
N PHE A 51 8.04 -17.71 5.24
CA PHE A 51 6.77 -17.57 4.52
C PHE A 51 5.57 -18.20 5.22
N HIS A 52 5.81 -19.07 6.18
CA HIS A 52 4.75 -19.80 6.84
C HIS A 52 4.16 -19.00 8.00
N ILE A 53 2.89 -18.67 7.90
CA ILE A 53 2.13 -18.08 8.99
C ILE A 53 1.20 -19.14 9.58
N ARG A 54 1.17 -19.23 10.91
CA ARG A 54 0.23 -20.07 11.64
C ARG A 54 -0.78 -19.19 12.37
N SER A 55 -2.05 -19.38 12.08
CA SER A 55 -3.15 -18.67 12.72
C SER A 55 -4.36 -19.59 12.88
N GLY A 56 -4.93 -19.67 14.07
CA GLY A 56 -6.10 -20.52 14.32
C GLY A 56 -5.88 -22.01 13.98
N GLY A 57 -4.67 -22.54 14.18
CA GLY A 57 -4.31 -23.92 13.84
C GLY A 57 -4.09 -24.21 12.34
N LYS A 58 -4.25 -23.22 11.49
CA LYS A 58 -3.99 -23.32 10.04
C LYS A 58 -2.63 -22.72 9.70
N GLN A 59 -1.97 -23.33 8.73
CA GLN A 59 -0.72 -22.82 8.14
C GLN A 59 -0.99 -22.36 6.72
N TYR A 60 -0.50 -21.17 6.35
CA TYR A 60 -0.63 -20.62 5.01
C TYR A 60 0.57 -19.75 4.65
N PHE A 61 0.78 -19.54 3.36
CA PHE A 61 1.78 -18.60 2.86
C PHE A 61 1.21 -17.20 2.81
N ASN A 62 2.01 -16.22 3.21
CA ASN A 62 1.63 -14.81 3.09
C ASN A 62 2.85 -13.97 2.75
N THR A 63 2.87 -13.43 1.54
CA THR A 63 3.95 -12.56 1.04
C THR A 63 3.73 -11.09 1.39
N THR A 64 2.54 -10.71 1.84
CA THR A 64 2.16 -9.33 2.18
C THR A 64 3.09 -8.68 3.20
N PRO A 65 3.49 -9.31 4.32
CA PRO A 65 4.41 -8.69 5.28
C PRO A 65 5.76 -8.28 4.66
N ILE A 66 6.32 -9.13 3.79
CA ILE A 66 7.57 -8.83 3.08
C ILE A 66 7.35 -7.67 2.12
N GLY A 67 6.28 -7.71 1.35
CA GLY A 67 5.90 -6.63 0.44
C GLY A 67 5.76 -5.29 1.16
N ARG A 68 5.16 -5.26 2.36
CA ARG A 68 5.01 -4.02 3.14
C ARG A 68 6.35 -3.53 3.72
N ALA A 69 7.24 -4.44 4.11
CA ALA A 69 8.58 -4.09 4.58
C ALA A 69 9.39 -3.41 3.47
N VAL A 70 9.43 -4.03 2.29
CA VAL A 70 10.13 -3.50 1.11
C VAL A 70 9.51 -2.18 0.66
N THR A 71 8.20 -2.12 0.48
CA THR A 71 7.48 -0.91 0.07
C THR A 71 7.71 0.22 1.07
N GLY A 72 7.46 0.00 2.35
CA GLY A 72 7.63 1.02 3.39
C GLY A 72 9.04 1.58 3.42
N THR A 73 10.05 0.72 3.32
CA THR A 73 11.46 1.13 3.35
C THR A 73 11.84 1.93 2.10
N LEU A 74 11.54 1.43 0.90
CA LEU A 74 12.01 2.04 -0.33
C LEU A 74 11.24 3.32 -0.68
N LEU A 75 9.94 3.38 -0.41
CA LEU A 75 9.18 4.62 -0.60
C LEU A 75 9.68 5.72 0.35
N VAL A 76 9.97 5.40 1.62
CA VAL A 76 10.51 6.40 2.55
C VAL A 76 11.91 6.87 2.11
N ARG A 77 12.75 5.98 1.60
CA ARG A 77 14.05 6.39 1.01
C ARG A 77 13.86 7.35 -0.18
N ALA A 78 12.89 7.08 -1.06
CA ALA A 78 12.55 7.97 -2.16
C ALA A 78 12.02 9.32 -1.66
N MET A 79 11.16 9.32 -0.64
CA MET A 79 10.67 10.54 0.01
C MET A 79 11.81 11.38 0.60
N MET A 80 12.80 10.74 1.23
CA MET A 80 13.97 11.45 1.76
C MET A 80 14.77 12.13 0.66
N GLN A 81 14.97 11.45 -0.49
CA GLN A 81 15.63 12.05 -1.66
C GLN A 81 14.89 13.28 -2.17
N ASP A 82 13.57 13.24 -2.17
CA ASP A 82 12.69 14.31 -2.63
C ASP A 82 12.39 15.35 -1.52
N LYS A 83 13.00 15.21 -0.32
CA LYS A 83 12.79 16.07 0.85
C LYS A 83 11.34 16.12 1.34
N VAL A 84 10.60 15.03 1.15
CA VAL A 84 9.23 14.85 1.65
C VAL A 84 9.29 14.17 3.01
N SER A 85 8.64 14.73 4.02
CA SER A 85 8.73 14.29 5.42
C SER A 85 7.42 13.79 6.02
N ILE A 86 6.32 13.76 5.25
CA ILE A 86 5.02 13.29 5.73
C ILE A 86 4.59 12.10 4.87
N TRP A 87 4.39 10.95 5.52
CA TRP A 87 3.77 9.77 4.92
C TRP A 87 2.29 9.76 5.20
N GLY A 88 1.47 9.58 4.17
CA GLY A 88 0.05 9.30 4.30
C GLY A 88 -0.33 8.10 3.43
N ASP A 89 -1.19 7.23 3.93
CA ASP A 89 -1.75 6.09 3.19
C ASP A 89 -3.17 5.76 3.62
N GLY A 90 -3.87 4.98 2.80
CA GLY A 90 -5.26 4.57 3.02
C GLY A 90 -5.45 3.35 3.93
N SER A 91 -4.46 2.96 4.70
CA SER A 91 -4.57 1.81 5.62
C SER A 91 -5.66 2.05 6.67
N THR A 92 -6.56 1.06 6.81
CA THR A 92 -7.67 1.13 7.77
C THR A 92 -7.23 0.70 9.17
N TYR A 93 -7.89 1.23 10.20
CA TYR A 93 -7.58 0.91 11.61
C TYR A 93 -7.85 -0.56 11.99
N LYS A 94 -8.60 -1.30 11.18
CA LYS A 94 -8.88 -2.74 11.37
C LYS A 94 -7.87 -3.65 10.69
N GLY A 95 -7.03 -3.12 9.80
CA GLY A 95 -6.05 -3.89 9.04
C GLY A 95 -4.67 -3.90 9.68
N ASN A 96 -3.84 -4.85 9.27
CA ASN A 96 -2.45 -4.95 9.74
C ASN A 96 -1.53 -3.91 9.09
N ASP A 97 -1.91 -3.36 7.94
CA ASP A 97 -1.04 -2.49 7.15
C ASP A 97 -0.81 -1.13 7.79
N ILE A 98 -1.78 -0.63 8.57
CA ILE A 98 -1.62 0.61 9.32
C ILE A 98 -0.41 0.55 10.26
N GLU A 99 -0.21 -0.59 10.93
CA GLU A 99 0.92 -0.81 11.83
C GLU A 99 2.20 -1.15 11.06
N ARG A 100 2.10 -1.94 9.99
CA ARG A 100 3.25 -2.32 9.17
C ARG A 100 3.91 -1.10 8.56
N PHE A 101 3.17 -0.22 7.89
CA PHE A 101 3.73 0.99 7.29
C PHE A 101 4.23 1.99 8.34
N TYR A 102 3.56 2.11 9.48
CA TYR A 102 4.04 2.91 10.59
C TYR A 102 5.41 2.44 11.05
N ARG A 103 5.55 1.15 11.34
CA ARG A 103 6.78 0.53 11.84
C ARG A 103 7.92 0.62 10.82
N TYR A 104 7.71 0.16 9.61
CA TYR A 104 8.76 0.17 8.59
C TYR A 104 9.13 1.57 8.13
N GLY A 105 8.17 2.47 8.09
CA GLY A 105 8.45 3.87 7.79
C GLY A 105 9.36 4.52 8.81
N LEU A 106 9.09 4.33 10.10
CA LEU A 106 9.94 4.88 11.19
C LEU A 106 11.29 4.17 11.32
N LEU A 107 11.38 2.87 10.98
CA LEU A 107 12.67 2.19 10.89
C LEU A 107 13.55 2.76 9.77
N ALA A 108 12.94 3.12 8.63
CA ALA A 108 13.66 3.72 7.51
C ALA A 108 14.05 5.19 7.77
N ASN A 109 13.19 5.94 8.46
CA ASN A 109 13.41 7.33 8.84
C ASN A 109 12.69 7.66 10.15
N PRO A 110 13.38 7.70 11.29
CA PRO A 110 12.78 8.02 12.59
C PRO A 110 12.16 9.43 12.69
N ALA A 111 12.55 10.35 11.81
CA ALA A 111 12.01 11.72 11.76
C ALA A 111 10.74 11.82 10.87
N LEU A 112 10.30 10.72 10.26
CA LEU A 112 9.13 10.70 9.41
C LEU A 112 7.86 11.02 10.23
N ARG A 113 7.07 11.97 9.75
CA ARG A 113 5.72 12.21 10.28
C ARG A 113 4.72 11.34 9.53
N ILE A 114 3.89 10.62 10.27
CA ILE A 114 2.92 9.70 9.69
C ILE A 114 1.52 10.21 9.93
N TYR A 115 0.78 10.43 8.84
CA TYR A 115 -0.62 10.81 8.83
C TYR A 115 -1.46 9.61 8.39
N LYS A 116 -2.43 9.25 9.18
CA LYS A 116 -3.37 8.15 8.92
C LYS A 116 -4.78 8.72 8.81
N PRO A 117 -5.31 8.95 7.59
CA PRO A 117 -6.64 9.52 7.40
C PRO A 117 -7.73 8.77 8.16
N TRP A 118 -7.68 7.44 8.19
CA TRP A 118 -8.64 6.60 8.91
C TRP A 118 -8.58 6.69 10.44
N LEU A 119 -7.59 7.37 11.01
CA LEU A 119 -7.53 7.74 12.44
C LEU A 119 -7.90 9.22 12.67
N ASP A 120 -8.11 9.98 11.62
CA ASP A 120 -8.54 11.37 11.70
C ASP A 120 -10.07 11.44 11.76
N GLN A 121 -10.59 11.86 12.91
CA GLN A 121 -12.04 11.94 13.16
C GLN A 121 -12.75 12.85 12.14
N LYS A 122 -12.11 13.93 11.71
CA LYS A 122 -12.68 14.84 10.71
C LYS A 122 -12.79 14.14 9.36
N PHE A 123 -11.74 13.48 8.92
CA PHE A 123 -11.74 12.70 7.68
C PHE A 123 -12.83 11.61 7.71
N VAL A 124 -12.89 10.84 8.81
CA VAL A 124 -13.86 9.74 8.94
C VAL A 124 -15.30 10.25 8.98
N SER A 125 -15.55 11.40 9.60
CA SER A 125 -16.90 11.99 9.63
C SER A 125 -17.37 12.50 8.26
N GLU A 126 -16.43 12.89 7.39
CA GLU A 126 -16.73 13.42 6.06
C GLU A 126 -16.78 12.31 4.99
N LEU A 127 -15.86 11.33 5.07
CA LEU A 127 -15.65 10.32 4.04
C LEU A 127 -15.78 8.87 4.59
N GLY A 128 -16.60 8.68 5.58
CA GLY A 128 -16.78 7.54 6.48
C GLY A 128 -16.68 6.12 5.95
N GLY A 129 -16.81 5.88 4.63
CA GLY A 129 -16.74 4.55 4.04
C GLY A 129 -16.55 4.59 2.54
N ARG A 130 -16.56 3.40 1.92
CA ARG A 130 -16.39 3.27 0.47
C ARG A 130 -17.49 3.97 -0.32
N LYS A 131 -18.72 3.94 0.19
CA LYS A 131 -19.87 4.57 -0.45
C LYS A 131 -19.69 6.08 -0.47
N GLU A 132 -19.39 6.68 0.66
CA GLU A 132 -19.19 8.12 0.82
C GLU A 132 -18.01 8.61 -0.02
N MET A 133 -16.91 7.84 -0.05
CA MET A 133 -15.77 8.14 -0.93
C MET A 133 -16.13 8.07 -2.40
N SER A 134 -16.92 7.08 -2.83
CA SER A 134 -17.39 6.96 -4.21
C SER A 134 -18.28 8.14 -4.60
N GLU A 135 -19.22 8.51 -3.74
CA GLU A 135 -20.10 9.67 -3.92
C GLU A 135 -19.31 10.97 -3.99
N TYR A 136 -18.24 11.10 -3.17
CA TYR A 136 -17.32 12.24 -3.21
C TYR A 136 -16.61 12.34 -4.57
N LEU A 137 -16.05 11.23 -5.08
CA LEU A 137 -15.37 11.21 -6.38
C LEU A 137 -16.33 11.60 -7.52
N VAL A 138 -17.53 11.05 -7.54
CA VAL A 138 -18.56 11.39 -8.54
C VAL A 138 -18.95 12.85 -8.46
N LYS A 139 -19.22 13.38 -7.26
CA LYS A 139 -19.58 14.77 -7.01
C LYS A 139 -18.51 15.74 -7.53
N HIS A 140 -17.26 15.40 -7.36
CA HIS A 140 -16.11 16.22 -7.79
C HIS A 140 -15.64 15.92 -9.22
N LYS A 141 -16.38 15.08 -9.96
CA LYS A 141 -16.06 14.68 -11.35
C LYS A 141 -14.66 14.08 -11.49
N LEU A 142 -14.20 13.41 -10.44
CA LEU A 142 -12.94 12.68 -10.46
C LEU A 142 -13.14 11.29 -11.11
N PRO A 143 -12.12 10.74 -11.80
CA PRO A 143 -12.23 9.43 -12.39
C PRO A 143 -12.55 8.38 -11.33
N TYR A 144 -13.61 7.60 -11.54
CA TYR A 144 -14.00 6.51 -10.65
C TYR A 144 -14.24 5.27 -11.49
N ARG A 145 -13.45 4.23 -11.26
CA ARG A 145 -13.48 2.99 -12.06
C ARG A 145 -13.89 1.76 -11.26
N ASP A 146 -13.96 1.86 -9.93
CA ASP A 146 -14.31 0.70 -9.11
C ASP A 146 -15.81 0.50 -8.98
N SER A 147 -16.24 -0.77 -9.07
CA SER A 147 -17.58 -1.15 -8.69
C SER A 147 -17.68 -1.41 -7.18
N VAL A 148 -18.82 -1.07 -6.61
CA VAL A 148 -19.16 -1.35 -5.20
C VAL A 148 -19.15 -2.86 -4.89
N GLU A 149 -19.05 -3.70 -5.91
CA GLU A 149 -19.23 -5.15 -5.87
C GLU A 149 -17.94 -5.97 -5.69
N LYS A 150 -16.77 -5.36 -5.64
CA LYS A 150 -15.53 -6.11 -5.40
C LYS A 150 -15.47 -6.64 -3.95
N ALA A 151 -15.86 -7.91 -3.80
CA ALA A 151 -15.91 -8.61 -2.51
C ALA A 151 -14.52 -9.04 -1.97
N TYR A 152 -13.45 -8.91 -2.78
CA TYR A 152 -12.12 -9.41 -2.45
C TYR A 152 -11.08 -8.32 -2.50
N SER A 153 -10.12 -8.38 -1.58
CA SER A 153 -8.87 -7.64 -1.63
C SER A 153 -7.78 -8.59 -2.13
N THR A 154 -7.01 -8.15 -3.12
CA THR A 154 -5.87 -8.91 -3.63
C THR A 154 -4.59 -8.11 -3.39
N ASP A 155 -3.62 -8.73 -2.73
CA ASP A 155 -2.26 -8.23 -2.61
C ASP A 155 -1.36 -9.07 -3.52
N ALA A 156 -1.04 -8.56 -4.71
CA ALA A 156 -0.18 -9.20 -5.67
C ALA A 156 1.23 -8.59 -5.65
N ASN A 157 2.23 -9.41 -5.82
CA ASN A 157 3.62 -9.03 -6.00
C ASN A 157 4.39 -10.15 -6.70
N ILE A 158 5.66 -9.94 -7.01
CA ILE A 158 6.51 -10.92 -7.71
C ILE A 158 6.64 -12.27 -6.98
N LEU A 159 6.38 -12.33 -5.67
CA LEU A 159 6.45 -13.58 -4.88
C LEU A 159 5.11 -14.34 -4.85
N GLY A 160 4.04 -13.76 -5.39
CA GLY A 160 2.71 -14.35 -5.43
C GLY A 160 1.61 -13.39 -5.03
N ALA A 161 0.42 -13.93 -4.76
CA ALA A 161 -0.75 -13.15 -4.36
C ALA A 161 -1.40 -13.72 -3.11
N THR A 162 -1.91 -12.81 -2.29
CA THR A 162 -2.81 -13.12 -1.18
C THR A 162 -4.19 -12.57 -1.49
N HIS A 163 -5.21 -13.42 -1.40
CA HIS A 163 -6.60 -13.04 -1.57
C HIS A 163 -7.30 -13.07 -0.22
N GLU A 164 -7.91 -11.97 0.16
CA GLU A 164 -8.65 -11.85 1.41
C GLU A 164 -10.12 -11.58 1.10
N ALA A 165 -11.02 -12.44 1.60
CA ALA A 165 -12.46 -12.19 1.59
C ALA A 165 -12.80 -11.16 2.68
N LYS A 166 -13.76 -10.30 2.37
CA LYS A 166 -14.31 -9.33 3.33
C LYS A 166 -15.53 -9.87 4.02
#